data_2d6b4316fa3d1b9c7b36a0fe117ea176
#
_entry.id   2d6b4316fa3d1b9c7b36a0fe117ea176
#
_cell.length_a   1.000
_cell.length_b   1.000
_cell.length_c   1.000
_cell.angle_alpha   90.00
_cell.angle_beta   90.00
_cell.angle_gamma   90.00
#
_symmetry.space_group_name_H-M   'P 1'
#
loop_
_entity.id
_entity.type
_entity.pdbx_description
1 polymer ?
#
loop_
_entity_poly.entity_id
_entity_poly.type
_entity_poly.pdbx_seq_one_letter_code
_entity_poly.pdbx_strand_id
1 'polypeptide(L)'
;MTSRRASRHRRPSEAAVRALIGVLIAVATVLSPVPATAKSPFVGVDIPVPNFWDPSRRIEQPPAGAVTSLRFITTDDFPPFNFLDAGGQLTGFNVDLARAICDRLEVPCTIQAREWGELIDRLEDGTADMAIAGIAITAAHRWRLDFSDVYMRLPGRFVARREDRDLAPTEAALRSRTVAVMEKTAHEAFLAALLPDVERRAFPTRDAAREALRLGQADVLFGDGVQLSFWMQSEAAHECCVFVGGPYLESRFFGQGLAIAMPKGSPARRQAINAALRQIHASGEYAELYLRYFPIGVF
;
A
#
# COMPACT_ATOMS: atom_id res chain seq x y z
N MET A 1 -15.74 -91.36 32.46
CA MET A 1 -14.70 -91.10 33.46
C MET A 1 -13.63 -90.25 32.81
N THR A 2 -13.73 -88.94 32.92
CA THR A 2 -12.74 -88.00 32.35
C THR A 2 -12.61 -86.85 33.30
N SER A 3 -11.44 -86.76 33.93
CA SER A 3 -11.00 -85.70 34.89
C SER A 3 -10.69 -84.44 34.14
N ARG A 4 -11.32 -83.32 34.51
CA ARG A 4 -10.98 -81.97 34.09
C ARG A 4 -9.96 -81.34 35.09
N ARG A 5 -8.75 -81.05 34.62
CA ARG A 5 -7.74 -80.24 35.30
C ARG A 5 -8.08 -78.79 35.10
N ALA A 6 -8.30 -78.00 36.15
CA ALA A 6 -8.43 -76.57 36.15
C ALA A 6 -7.04 -75.93 36.24
N SER A 7 -6.70 -75.08 35.25
CA SER A 7 -5.48 -74.25 35.28
C SER A 7 -5.78 -72.92 36.01
N ARG A 8 -5.04 -72.69 37.10
CA ARG A 8 -5.08 -71.43 37.83
C ARG A 8 -4.19 -70.40 37.15
N HIS A 9 -4.80 -69.41 36.56
CA HIS A 9 -4.13 -68.19 36.15
C HIS A 9 -3.79 -67.30 37.36
N ARG A 10 -2.48 -67.17 37.68
CA ARG A 10 -2.00 -66.20 38.66
C ARG A 10 -2.11 -64.82 38.02
N ARG A 11 -2.85 -63.91 38.65
CA ARG A 11 -2.83 -62.47 38.33
C ARG A 11 -1.53 -61.84 38.88
N PRO A 12 -0.82 -60.98 38.08
CA PRO A 12 0.35 -60.26 38.58
C PRO A 12 -0.08 -59.25 39.64
N SER A 13 0.79 -59.10 40.67
CA SER A 13 0.50 -58.21 41.83
C SER A 13 0.51 -56.74 41.42
N GLU A 14 -0.38 -55.96 42.02
CA GLU A 14 -0.53 -54.50 41.76
C GLU A 14 0.74 -53.65 41.95
N ALA A 15 1.77 -54.19 42.62
CA ALA A 15 3.06 -53.54 42.80
C ALA A 15 3.90 -53.42 41.52
N ALA A 16 3.74 -54.38 40.56
CA ALA A 16 4.48 -54.36 39.30
C ALA A 16 3.89 -53.37 38.27
N VAL A 17 2.59 -52.99 38.37
CA VAL A 17 1.94 -52.05 37.45
C VAL A 17 2.27 -50.60 37.83
N ARG A 18 2.50 -50.30 39.14
CA ARG A 18 2.86 -48.94 39.57
C ARG A 18 4.30 -48.53 39.22
N ALA A 19 5.21 -49.47 39.05
CA ALA A 19 6.62 -49.19 38.69
C ALA A 19 6.77 -48.88 37.18
N LEU A 20 5.89 -49.36 36.31
CA LEU A 20 5.93 -49.12 34.83
C LEU A 20 5.29 -47.80 34.43
N ILE A 21 4.35 -47.23 35.24
CA ILE A 21 3.71 -45.93 34.95
C ILE A 21 4.63 -44.77 35.35
N GLY A 22 5.52 -44.96 36.35
CA GLY A 22 6.43 -43.92 36.82
C GLY A 22 7.58 -43.58 35.85
N VAL A 23 7.96 -44.49 34.97
CA VAL A 23 9.08 -44.28 34.04
C VAL A 23 8.63 -43.66 32.71
N LEU A 24 7.35 -43.78 32.35
CA LEU A 24 6.80 -43.21 31.11
C LEU A 24 6.43 -41.72 31.21
N ILE A 25 6.36 -41.14 32.42
CA ILE A 25 6.02 -39.71 32.60
C ILE A 25 7.25 -38.81 32.60
N ALA A 26 8.45 -39.34 32.74
CA ALA A 26 9.70 -38.55 32.82
C ALA A 26 10.36 -38.21 31.48
N VAL A 27 9.85 -38.72 30.33
CA VAL A 27 10.46 -38.49 29.01
C VAL A 27 9.63 -37.53 28.13
N ALA A 28 8.47 -37.04 28.57
CA ALA A 28 7.54 -36.21 27.78
C ALA A 28 7.72 -34.68 27.96
N THR A 29 8.76 -34.22 28.60
CA THR A 29 8.91 -32.78 28.91
C THR A 29 10.21 -32.18 28.39
N VAL A 30 10.58 -32.35 27.13
CA VAL A 30 11.51 -31.40 26.47
C VAL A 30 11.31 -31.47 24.95
N LEU A 31 10.21 -30.96 24.44
CA LEU A 31 10.13 -30.40 23.11
C LEU A 31 9.20 -29.19 23.17
N SER A 32 9.70 -28.12 23.76
CA SER A 32 9.09 -26.81 23.51
C SER A 32 9.38 -26.45 22.06
N PRO A 33 8.38 -26.14 21.23
CA PRO A 33 8.64 -25.58 19.92
C PRO A 33 9.35 -24.22 20.14
N VAL A 34 10.60 -24.12 19.69
CA VAL A 34 11.27 -22.83 19.53
C VAL A 34 10.41 -22.04 18.55
N PRO A 35 9.90 -20.87 18.90
CA PRO A 35 9.22 -20.03 17.92
C PRO A 35 10.24 -19.73 16.83
N ALA A 36 9.99 -20.24 15.62
CA ALA A 36 10.71 -19.82 14.44
C ALA A 36 10.40 -18.34 14.25
N THR A 37 11.29 -17.47 14.72
CA THR A 37 11.31 -16.07 14.32
C THR A 37 11.60 -16.08 12.82
N ALA A 38 10.56 -15.97 12.03
CA ALA A 38 10.68 -15.69 10.60
C ALA A 38 11.44 -14.35 10.50
N LYS A 39 12.73 -14.41 10.21
CA LYS A 39 13.51 -13.23 9.86
C LYS A 39 12.88 -12.69 8.57
N SER A 40 12.31 -11.50 8.65
CA SER A 40 11.88 -10.74 7.48
C SER A 40 13.05 -10.68 6.49
N PRO A 41 12.84 -10.95 5.19
CA PRO A 41 13.90 -10.89 4.18
C PRO A 41 14.42 -9.45 3.94
N PHE A 42 13.83 -8.46 4.57
CA PHE A 42 14.21 -7.04 4.48
C PHE A 42 15.10 -6.62 5.65
N VAL A 43 16.28 -7.24 5.76
CA VAL A 43 17.31 -6.77 6.70
C VAL A 43 18.04 -5.61 6.06
N GLY A 44 17.77 -4.37 6.49
CA GLY A 44 18.67 -3.24 6.34
C GLY A 44 18.20 -2.01 5.58
N VAL A 45 16.96 -1.96 5.07
CA VAL A 45 16.41 -0.72 4.50
C VAL A 45 15.19 -0.33 5.32
N ASP A 46 15.33 0.72 6.11
CA ASP A 46 14.20 1.34 6.80
C ASP A 46 13.43 2.19 5.77
N ILE A 47 12.41 1.59 5.14
CA ILE A 47 11.55 2.31 4.20
C ILE A 47 10.50 3.06 5.04
N PRO A 48 10.52 4.40 5.04
CA PRO A 48 9.54 5.15 5.80
C PRO A 48 8.13 4.91 5.25
N VAL A 49 7.26 4.35 6.09
CA VAL A 49 5.84 4.18 5.78
C VAL A 49 5.12 5.48 6.13
N PRO A 50 4.47 6.13 5.16
CA PRO A 50 3.86 7.41 5.38
C PRO A 50 2.64 7.32 6.28
N ASN A 51 2.44 8.33 7.14
CA ASN A 51 1.24 8.53 7.91
C ASN A 51 0.54 9.82 7.48
N PHE A 52 -0.66 9.69 6.91
CA PHE A 52 -1.45 10.82 6.40
C PHE A 52 -2.61 11.20 7.35
N TRP A 53 -2.76 10.51 8.48
CA TRP A 53 -3.84 10.76 9.42
C TRP A 53 -3.41 11.71 10.52
N ASP A 54 -4.31 12.64 10.86
CA ASP A 54 -4.15 13.49 12.03
C ASP A 54 -4.37 12.65 13.31
N PRO A 55 -3.35 12.45 14.14
CA PRO A 55 -3.46 11.64 15.35
C PRO A 55 -4.38 12.27 16.41
N SER A 56 -4.61 13.59 16.34
CA SER A 56 -5.48 14.31 17.27
C SER A 56 -6.96 14.23 16.89
N ARG A 57 -7.29 13.85 15.65
CA ARG A 57 -8.66 13.74 15.18
C ARG A 57 -9.36 12.55 15.81
N ARG A 58 -10.44 12.82 16.55
CA ARG A 58 -11.25 11.79 17.21
C ARG A 58 -11.86 10.85 16.18
N ILE A 59 -11.75 9.54 16.42
CA ILE A 59 -12.40 8.51 15.59
C ILE A 59 -13.89 8.53 15.93
N GLU A 60 -14.71 8.91 14.99
CA GLU A 60 -16.16 8.70 15.09
C GLU A 60 -16.43 7.21 14.83
N GLN A 61 -17.00 6.53 15.82
CA GLN A 61 -17.43 5.15 15.65
C GLN A 61 -18.67 5.12 14.76
N PRO A 62 -18.69 4.28 13.71
CA PRO A 62 -19.89 4.13 12.92
C PRO A 62 -21.01 3.53 13.77
N PRO A 63 -22.29 3.87 13.50
CA PRO A 63 -23.40 3.18 14.14
C PRO A 63 -23.32 1.67 13.89
N ALA A 64 -23.66 0.86 14.88
CA ALA A 64 -23.71 -0.59 14.74
C ALA A 64 -24.63 -0.99 13.57
N GLY A 65 -24.17 -1.86 12.69
CA GLY A 65 -24.92 -2.31 11.51
C GLY A 65 -25.08 -1.25 10.41
N ALA A 66 -24.36 -0.13 10.47
CA ALA A 66 -24.41 0.93 9.46
C ALA A 66 -23.99 0.46 8.06
N VAL A 67 -23.19 -0.60 7.98
CA VAL A 67 -22.74 -1.23 6.75
C VAL A 67 -22.92 -2.74 6.92
N THR A 68 -23.63 -3.37 5.98
CA THR A 68 -23.90 -4.82 6.02
C THR A 68 -23.20 -5.58 4.86
N SER A 69 -22.80 -4.87 3.84
CA SER A 69 -22.01 -5.37 2.70
C SER A 69 -21.40 -4.20 1.96
N LEU A 70 -20.34 -4.43 1.18
CA LEU A 70 -19.69 -3.42 0.35
C LEU A 70 -19.42 -3.94 -1.06
N ARG A 71 -19.78 -3.13 -2.06
CA ARG A 71 -19.46 -3.37 -3.46
C ARG A 71 -18.43 -2.34 -3.90
N PHE A 72 -17.16 -2.74 -3.92
CA PHE A 72 -16.08 -1.92 -4.44
C PHE A 72 -15.96 -2.05 -5.95
N ILE A 73 -15.70 -0.93 -6.61
CA ILE A 73 -15.24 -0.88 -8.00
C ILE A 73 -13.91 -0.16 -8.09
N THR A 74 -13.12 -0.56 -9.07
CA THR A 74 -11.81 0.02 -9.39
C THR A 74 -11.57 -0.11 -10.90
N THR A 75 -10.39 0.29 -11.42
CA THR A 75 -9.95 -0.06 -12.77
C THR A 75 -8.91 -1.18 -12.71
N ASP A 76 -8.40 -1.63 -13.85
CA ASP A 76 -7.36 -2.66 -13.95
C ASP A 76 -6.10 -2.19 -14.68
N ASP A 77 -5.94 -0.87 -14.83
CA ASP A 77 -4.90 -0.22 -15.64
C ASP A 77 -4.02 0.77 -14.85
N PHE A 78 -4.05 0.72 -13.51
CA PHE A 78 -3.31 1.66 -12.65
C PHE A 78 -2.32 0.94 -11.70
N PRO A 79 -1.27 0.27 -12.22
CA PRO A 79 -0.25 -0.35 -11.38
C PRO A 79 0.60 0.71 -10.63
N PRO A 80 1.02 0.44 -9.38
CA PRO A 80 0.82 -0.78 -8.59
C PRO A 80 -0.47 -0.77 -7.76
N PHE A 81 -1.39 0.15 -8.01
CA PHE A 81 -2.57 0.37 -7.18
C PHE A 81 -3.70 -0.63 -7.48
N ASN A 82 -4.04 -0.80 -8.75
CA ASN A 82 -5.06 -1.73 -9.22
C ASN A 82 -4.75 -2.14 -10.67
N PHE A 83 -4.53 -3.43 -10.88
CA PHE A 83 -4.12 -4.00 -12.16
C PHE A 83 -4.42 -5.51 -12.22
N LEU A 84 -4.35 -6.08 -13.41
CA LEU A 84 -4.40 -7.53 -13.57
C LEU A 84 -3.00 -8.12 -13.45
N ASP A 85 -2.85 -9.16 -12.64
CA ASP A 85 -1.59 -9.92 -12.58
C ASP A 85 -1.40 -10.81 -13.81
N ALA A 86 -0.29 -11.54 -13.88
CA ALA A 86 0.01 -12.45 -14.99
C ALA A 86 -1.03 -13.58 -15.16
N GLY A 87 -1.80 -13.87 -14.11
CA GLY A 87 -2.91 -14.83 -14.12
C GLY A 87 -4.25 -14.22 -14.50
N GLY A 88 -4.31 -12.91 -14.77
CA GLY A 88 -5.54 -12.19 -15.07
C GLY A 88 -6.39 -11.89 -13.82
N GLN A 89 -5.82 -11.99 -12.62
CA GLN A 89 -6.53 -11.67 -11.38
C GLN A 89 -6.33 -10.20 -11.00
N LEU A 90 -7.42 -9.55 -10.57
CA LEU A 90 -7.40 -8.19 -10.10
C LEU A 90 -6.63 -8.10 -8.77
N THR A 91 -5.55 -7.35 -8.76
CA THR A 91 -4.63 -7.18 -7.64
C THR A 91 -4.14 -5.73 -7.55
N GLY A 92 -3.33 -5.42 -6.53
CA GLY A 92 -2.72 -4.12 -6.31
C GLY A 92 -3.01 -3.55 -4.94
N PHE A 93 -2.29 -2.48 -4.58
CA PHE A 93 -2.40 -1.85 -3.26
C PHE A 93 -3.84 -1.45 -2.92
N ASN A 94 -4.56 -0.84 -3.85
CA ASN A 94 -5.96 -0.44 -3.66
C ASN A 94 -6.88 -1.65 -3.44
N VAL A 95 -6.64 -2.72 -4.17
CA VAL A 95 -7.44 -3.96 -4.09
C VAL A 95 -7.24 -4.64 -2.73
N ASP A 96 -5.99 -4.75 -2.28
CA ASP A 96 -5.68 -5.35 -0.99
C ASP A 96 -6.13 -4.45 0.17
N LEU A 97 -6.03 -3.13 0.04
CA LEU A 97 -6.58 -2.19 1.03
C LEU A 97 -8.11 -2.30 1.13
N ALA A 98 -8.81 -2.45 0.00
CA ALA A 98 -10.26 -2.68 0.02
C ALA A 98 -10.62 -4.00 0.72
N ARG A 99 -9.87 -5.09 0.49
CA ARG A 99 -10.03 -6.36 1.21
C ARG A 99 -9.83 -6.18 2.73
N ALA A 100 -8.73 -5.53 3.12
CA ALA A 100 -8.43 -5.25 4.53
C ALA A 100 -9.54 -4.42 5.20
N ILE A 101 -10.14 -3.45 4.50
CA ILE A 101 -11.30 -2.69 4.99
C ILE A 101 -12.49 -3.61 5.25
N CYS A 102 -12.79 -4.51 4.32
CA CYS A 102 -13.89 -5.46 4.45
C CYS A 102 -13.71 -6.40 5.66
N ASP A 103 -12.49 -6.92 5.81
CA ASP A 103 -12.12 -7.78 6.93
C ASP A 103 -12.25 -7.05 8.28
N ARG A 104 -11.82 -5.78 8.35
CA ARG A 104 -11.96 -4.95 9.57
C ARG A 104 -13.39 -4.60 9.92
N LEU A 105 -14.26 -4.47 8.93
CA LEU A 105 -15.67 -4.22 9.14
C LEU A 105 -16.48 -5.51 9.32
N GLU A 106 -15.87 -6.68 9.11
CA GLU A 106 -16.49 -8.01 9.18
C GLU A 106 -17.73 -8.12 8.27
N VAL A 107 -17.66 -7.54 7.06
CA VAL A 107 -18.76 -7.53 6.11
C VAL A 107 -18.41 -8.22 4.80
N PRO A 108 -19.37 -8.89 4.14
CA PRO A 108 -19.19 -9.41 2.80
C PRO A 108 -18.84 -8.29 1.80
N CYS A 109 -17.83 -8.54 0.96
CA CYS A 109 -17.40 -7.59 -0.04
C CYS A 109 -17.25 -8.21 -1.43
N THR A 110 -17.51 -7.40 -2.44
CA THR A 110 -17.11 -7.67 -3.82
C THR A 110 -16.18 -6.55 -4.30
N ILE A 111 -15.15 -6.90 -5.08
CA ILE A 111 -14.23 -5.93 -5.69
C ILE A 111 -14.17 -6.26 -7.18
N GLN A 112 -14.54 -5.30 -8.04
CA GLN A 112 -14.67 -5.54 -9.47
C GLN A 112 -14.00 -4.42 -10.28
N ALA A 113 -13.28 -4.80 -11.34
CA ALA A 113 -12.79 -3.84 -12.32
C ALA A 113 -13.93 -3.32 -13.20
N ARG A 114 -13.87 -2.04 -13.54
CA ARG A 114 -14.78 -1.34 -14.43
C ARG A 114 -14.00 -0.32 -15.25
N GLU A 115 -14.55 0.07 -16.40
CA GLU A 115 -14.00 1.16 -17.18
C GLU A 115 -14.01 2.48 -16.38
N TRP A 116 -12.94 3.26 -16.51
CA TRP A 116 -12.80 4.54 -15.78
C TRP A 116 -14.02 5.45 -15.92
N GLY A 117 -14.57 5.55 -17.13
CA GLY A 117 -15.73 6.41 -17.45
C GLY A 117 -17.02 6.01 -16.75
N GLU A 118 -17.16 4.77 -16.29
CA GLU A 118 -18.37 4.26 -15.63
C GLU A 118 -18.36 4.45 -14.10
N LEU A 119 -17.19 4.70 -13.49
CA LEU A 119 -17.05 4.63 -12.04
C LEU A 119 -18.00 5.57 -11.30
N ILE A 120 -18.11 6.82 -11.75
CA ILE A 120 -18.94 7.82 -11.06
C ILE A 120 -20.43 7.52 -11.24
N ASP A 121 -20.84 7.16 -12.43
CA ASP A 121 -22.23 6.86 -12.73
C ASP A 121 -22.71 5.62 -11.93
N ARG A 122 -21.87 4.60 -11.77
CA ARG A 122 -22.18 3.41 -10.95
C ARG A 122 -22.25 3.69 -9.45
N LEU A 123 -21.56 4.71 -8.97
CA LEU A 123 -21.74 5.19 -7.60
C LEU A 123 -23.08 5.92 -7.45
N GLU A 124 -23.45 6.76 -8.42
CA GLU A 124 -24.68 7.56 -8.38
C GLU A 124 -25.94 6.73 -8.57
N ASP A 125 -25.91 5.73 -9.44
CA ASP A 125 -27.05 4.83 -9.68
C ASP A 125 -27.17 3.72 -8.59
N GLY A 126 -26.21 3.65 -7.66
CA GLY A 126 -26.22 2.71 -6.54
C GLY A 126 -25.88 1.28 -6.94
N THR A 127 -25.34 1.01 -8.12
CA THR A 127 -24.84 -0.32 -8.52
C THR A 127 -23.48 -0.64 -7.88
N ALA A 128 -22.76 0.38 -7.39
CA ALA A 128 -21.57 0.27 -6.55
C ALA A 128 -21.72 1.14 -5.29
N ASP A 129 -21.03 0.73 -4.22
CA ASP A 129 -21.03 1.45 -2.94
C ASP A 129 -19.76 2.31 -2.77
N MET A 130 -18.64 1.86 -3.32
CA MET A 130 -17.31 2.45 -3.17
C MET A 130 -16.51 2.37 -4.46
N ALA A 131 -15.74 3.42 -4.78
CA ALA A 131 -14.73 3.38 -5.82
C ALA A 131 -13.34 3.67 -5.23
N ILE A 132 -12.39 2.76 -5.45
CA ILE A 132 -11.00 2.87 -5.02
C ILE A 132 -10.08 2.79 -6.26
N ALA A 133 -9.99 3.90 -7.00
CA ALA A 133 -9.34 3.96 -8.32
C ALA A 133 -8.54 5.26 -8.55
N GLY A 134 -8.33 6.07 -7.51
CA GLY A 134 -7.61 7.33 -7.67
C GLY A 134 -8.46 8.47 -8.23
N ILE A 135 -9.80 8.43 -8.06
CA ILE A 135 -10.68 9.55 -8.45
C ILE A 135 -10.21 10.82 -7.74
N ALA A 136 -9.89 11.86 -8.51
CA ALA A 136 -9.36 13.11 -7.99
C ALA A 136 -10.37 13.83 -7.08
N ILE A 137 -9.92 14.31 -5.93
CA ILE A 137 -10.73 15.08 -4.98
C ILE A 137 -10.80 16.53 -5.46
N THR A 138 -11.72 16.82 -6.37
CA THR A 138 -11.97 18.16 -6.92
C THR A 138 -13.28 18.75 -6.39
N ALA A 139 -13.47 20.05 -6.56
CA ALA A 139 -14.75 20.69 -6.22
C ALA A 139 -15.91 20.09 -7.01
N ALA A 140 -15.71 19.79 -8.30
CA ALA A 140 -16.70 19.15 -9.15
C ALA A 140 -17.08 17.75 -8.66
N HIS A 141 -16.09 16.92 -8.31
CA HIS A 141 -16.36 15.58 -7.78
C HIS A 141 -16.97 15.63 -6.38
N ARG A 142 -16.56 16.56 -5.50
CA ARG A 142 -17.17 16.75 -4.17
C ARG A 142 -18.63 17.16 -4.24
N TRP A 143 -19.08 17.75 -5.34
CA TRP A 143 -20.48 18.05 -5.56
C TRP A 143 -21.32 16.78 -5.79
N ARG A 144 -20.77 15.78 -6.46
CA ARG A 144 -21.42 14.52 -6.82
C ARG A 144 -21.17 13.39 -5.81
N LEU A 145 -20.00 13.38 -5.16
CA LEU A 145 -19.49 12.27 -4.36
C LEU A 145 -19.07 12.74 -2.96
N ASP A 146 -19.11 11.83 -2.01
CA ASP A 146 -18.35 11.92 -0.76
C ASP A 146 -17.04 11.14 -0.88
N PHE A 147 -16.05 11.47 -0.04
CA PHE A 147 -14.74 10.85 -0.02
C PHE A 147 -14.36 10.44 1.41
N SER A 148 -13.66 9.34 1.55
CA SER A 148 -12.99 8.95 2.80
C SER A 148 -11.89 9.95 3.19
N ASP A 149 -11.26 9.74 4.34
CA ASP A 149 -9.96 10.33 4.62
C ASP A 149 -8.95 9.87 3.57
N VAL A 150 -7.93 10.69 3.29
CA VAL A 150 -6.87 10.37 2.35
C VAL A 150 -6.02 9.24 2.93
N TYR A 151 -5.87 8.15 2.18
CA TYR A 151 -5.05 7.01 2.60
C TYR A 151 -3.63 7.04 2.00
N MET A 152 -3.40 7.78 0.91
CA MET A 152 -2.08 7.95 0.31
C MET A 152 -1.99 9.29 -0.43
N ARG A 153 -0.80 9.88 -0.47
CA ARG A 153 -0.47 11.00 -1.34
C ARG A 153 0.59 10.56 -2.34
N LEU A 154 0.57 11.16 -3.52
CA LEU A 154 1.55 10.90 -4.56
C LEU A 154 2.53 12.09 -4.60
N PRO A 155 3.77 11.91 -4.12
CA PRO A 155 4.72 13.02 -4.07
C PRO A 155 5.36 13.26 -5.44
N GLY A 156 5.64 14.53 -5.74
CA GLY A 156 6.68 14.87 -6.70
C GLY A 156 8.06 14.58 -6.08
N ARG A 157 8.99 13.98 -6.84
CA ARG A 157 10.35 13.67 -6.37
C ARG A 157 11.40 14.11 -7.38
N PHE A 158 12.52 14.58 -6.86
CA PHE A 158 13.73 14.73 -7.65
C PHE A 158 14.53 13.43 -7.67
N VAL A 159 15.11 13.12 -8.82
CA VAL A 159 16.04 12.01 -9.04
C VAL A 159 17.31 12.57 -9.66
N ALA A 160 18.46 12.16 -9.17
CA ALA A 160 19.78 12.48 -9.72
C ALA A 160 20.56 11.20 -10.00
N ARG A 161 21.65 11.29 -10.77
CA ARG A 161 22.58 10.18 -10.92
C ARG A 161 23.26 9.87 -9.57
N ARG A 162 23.71 8.64 -9.36
CA ARG A 162 24.30 8.16 -8.07
C ARG A 162 25.50 8.97 -7.62
N GLU A 163 26.25 9.57 -8.53
CA GLU A 163 27.38 10.47 -8.24
C GLU A 163 26.94 11.77 -7.56
N ASP A 164 25.69 12.21 -7.81
CA ASP A 164 25.09 13.39 -7.22
C ASP A 164 24.11 13.05 -6.07
N ARG A 165 24.26 11.89 -5.42
CA ARG A 165 23.33 11.39 -4.37
C ARG A 165 23.12 12.37 -3.20
N ASP A 166 24.13 13.18 -2.92
CA ASP A 166 24.13 14.12 -1.79
C ASP A 166 23.57 15.51 -2.18
N LEU A 167 23.02 15.63 -3.40
CA LEU A 167 22.41 16.86 -3.88
C LEU A 167 21.19 17.21 -3.03
N ALA A 168 21.22 18.36 -2.36
CA ALA A 168 20.03 18.98 -1.81
C ALA A 168 19.36 19.81 -2.93
N PRO A 169 18.17 19.45 -3.44
CA PRO A 169 17.55 20.13 -4.59
C PRO A 169 16.88 21.45 -4.15
N THR A 170 17.66 22.33 -3.59
CA THR A 170 17.27 23.71 -3.30
C THR A 170 17.34 24.54 -4.58
N GLU A 171 16.61 25.65 -4.64
CA GLU A 171 16.66 26.55 -5.79
C GLU A 171 18.09 26.99 -6.11
N ALA A 172 18.87 27.34 -5.09
CA ALA A 172 20.28 27.75 -5.27
C ALA A 172 21.14 26.64 -5.89
N ALA A 173 20.98 25.39 -5.47
CA ALA A 173 21.73 24.25 -5.99
C ALA A 173 21.28 23.84 -7.40
N LEU A 174 20.03 24.11 -7.75
CA LEU A 174 19.45 23.76 -9.06
C LEU A 174 19.67 24.86 -10.12
N ARG A 175 20.00 26.10 -9.76
CA ARG A 175 20.23 27.20 -10.71
C ARG A 175 21.33 26.93 -11.75
N SER A 176 22.31 26.12 -11.40
CA SER A 176 23.42 25.75 -12.29
C SER A 176 23.22 24.38 -12.95
N ARG A 177 22.01 23.82 -12.87
CA ARG A 177 21.67 22.46 -13.32
C ARG A 177 20.44 22.48 -14.20
N THR A 178 20.43 21.57 -15.17
CA THR A 178 19.26 21.35 -16.03
C THR A 178 18.33 20.31 -15.39
N VAL A 179 17.08 20.70 -15.14
CA VAL A 179 16.03 19.79 -14.60
C VAL A 179 15.17 19.28 -15.73
N ALA A 180 15.27 17.97 -16.01
CA ALA A 180 14.35 17.27 -16.93
C ALA A 180 12.97 17.14 -16.30
N VAL A 181 11.92 17.29 -17.10
CA VAL A 181 10.53 17.09 -16.70
C VAL A 181 9.69 16.68 -17.91
N MET A 182 8.60 15.96 -17.70
CA MET A 182 7.63 15.71 -18.79
C MET A 182 6.77 16.96 -19.01
N GLU A 183 6.63 17.39 -20.28
CA GLU A 183 5.82 18.56 -20.65
C GLU A 183 4.33 18.35 -20.33
N LYS A 184 3.61 19.48 -20.15
CA LYS A 184 2.15 19.51 -19.92
C LYS A 184 1.69 18.70 -18.70
N THR A 185 2.55 18.60 -17.67
CA THR A 185 2.25 17.90 -16.43
C THR A 185 2.17 18.87 -15.24
N ALA A 186 1.56 18.39 -14.17
CA ALA A 186 1.56 19.09 -12.88
C ALA A 186 2.99 19.30 -12.33
N HIS A 187 3.92 18.40 -12.67
CA HIS A 187 5.32 18.50 -12.28
C HIS A 187 6.04 19.65 -12.98
N GLU A 188 5.80 19.83 -14.28
CA GLU A 188 6.30 21.01 -15.02
C GLU A 188 5.71 22.31 -14.46
N ALA A 189 4.39 22.33 -14.21
CA ALA A 189 3.72 23.49 -13.62
C ALA A 189 4.25 23.83 -12.22
N PHE A 190 4.55 22.81 -11.39
CA PHE A 190 5.19 22.97 -10.09
C PHE A 190 6.56 23.66 -10.20
N LEU A 191 7.45 23.13 -11.07
CA LEU A 191 8.77 23.72 -11.29
C LEU A 191 8.65 25.17 -11.81
N ALA A 192 7.74 25.41 -12.76
CA ALA A 192 7.52 26.75 -13.30
C ALA A 192 7.06 27.77 -12.25
N ALA A 193 6.25 27.35 -11.30
CA ALA A 193 5.66 28.23 -10.30
C ALA A 193 6.54 28.43 -9.06
N LEU A 194 7.25 27.38 -8.61
CA LEU A 194 7.99 27.41 -7.34
C LEU A 194 9.50 27.47 -7.51
N LEU A 195 10.02 27.16 -8.69
CA LEU A 195 11.44 27.21 -9.02
C LEU A 195 11.64 27.92 -10.39
N PRO A 196 11.19 29.20 -10.52
CA PRO A 196 11.16 29.89 -11.82
C PRO A 196 12.55 30.12 -12.42
N ASP A 197 13.58 30.29 -11.59
CA ASP A 197 14.95 30.59 -12.00
C ASP A 197 15.77 29.32 -12.33
N VAL A 198 15.17 28.12 -12.21
CA VAL A 198 15.83 26.86 -12.53
C VAL A 198 15.60 26.52 -14.01
N GLU A 199 16.68 26.15 -14.69
CA GLU A 199 16.60 25.70 -16.09
C GLU A 199 15.80 24.41 -16.20
N ARG A 200 14.63 24.48 -16.85
CA ARG A 200 13.75 23.35 -17.10
C ARG A 200 13.89 22.89 -18.55
N ARG A 201 14.14 21.61 -18.75
CA ARG A 201 14.07 20.97 -20.05
C ARG A 201 12.89 20.04 -20.10
N ALA A 202 11.84 20.46 -20.81
CA ALA A 202 10.63 19.67 -20.97
C ALA A 202 10.79 18.63 -22.09
N PHE A 203 10.31 17.41 -21.84
CA PHE A 203 10.35 16.29 -22.79
C PHE A 203 8.94 15.81 -23.10
N PRO A 204 8.67 15.31 -24.31
CA PRO A 204 7.33 14.90 -24.71
C PRO A 204 6.85 13.62 -24.00
N THR A 205 7.77 12.79 -23.51
CA THR A 205 7.44 11.55 -22.83
C THR A 205 8.27 11.38 -21.55
N ARG A 206 7.75 10.56 -20.62
CA ARG A 206 8.47 10.19 -19.39
C ARG A 206 9.79 9.49 -19.70
N ASP A 207 9.77 8.60 -20.68
CA ASP A 207 10.96 7.82 -21.03
C ASP A 207 12.05 8.68 -21.66
N ALA A 208 11.69 9.69 -22.47
CA ALA A 208 12.65 10.66 -22.97
C ALA A 208 13.29 11.47 -21.84
N ALA A 209 12.51 11.89 -20.83
CA ALA A 209 13.03 12.62 -19.67
C ALA A 209 13.93 11.73 -18.79
N ARG A 210 13.58 10.47 -18.58
CA ARG A 210 14.36 9.47 -17.83
C ARG A 210 15.69 9.18 -18.54
N GLU A 211 15.65 8.99 -19.84
CA GLU A 211 16.84 8.73 -20.66
C GLU A 211 17.78 9.94 -20.70
N ALA A 212 17.24 11.16 -20.75
CA ALA A 212 18.03 12.38 -20.67
C ALA A 212 18.82 12.48 -19.35
N LEU A 213 18.23 12.11 -18.22
CA LEU A 213 18.95 12.01 -16.96
C LEU A 213 20.04 10.92 -17.02
N ARG A 214 19.67 9.73 -17.46
CA ARG A 214 20.57 8.57 -17.52
C ARG A 214 21.81 8.85 -18.37
N LEU A 215 21.64 9.51 -19.51
CA LEU A 215 22.71 9.85 -20.45
C LEU A 215 23.46 11.15 -20.12
N GLY A 216 23.15 11.82 -19.01
CA GLY A 216 23.78 13.08 -18.62
C GLY A 216 23.41 14.28 -19.48
N GLN A 217 22.31 14.18 -20.25
CA GLN A 217 21.75 15.30 -21.03
C GLN A 217 20.93 16.27 -20.15
N ALA A 218 20.58 15.83 -18.95
CA ALA A 218 20.05 16.63 -17.86
C ALA A 218 20.72 16.18 -16.55
N ASP A 219 20.81 17.07 -15.58
CA ASP A 219 21.47 16.79 -14.30
C ASP A 219 20.53 16.15 -13.30
N VAL A 220 19.25 16.52 -13.33
CA VAL A 220 18.21 16.12 -12.41
C VAL A 220 16.93 15.85 -13.18
N LEU A 221 16.10 14.92 -12.70
CA LEU A 221 14.76 14.65 -13.22
C LEU A 221 13.74 14.94 -12.11
N PHE A 222 12.64 15.61 -12.41
CA PHE A 222 11.52 15.79 -11.52
C PHE A 222 10.25 15.15 -12.07
N GLY A 223 9.56 14.36 -11.23
CA GLY A 223 8.37 13.64 -11.66
C GLY A 223 7.62 12.95 -10.51
N ASP A 224 6.64 12.14 -10.87
CA ASP A 224 5.87 11.33 -9.92
C ASP A 224 6.76 10.33 -9.19
N GLY A 225 6.81 10.40 -7.86
CA GLY A 225 7.72 9.61 -7.05
C GLY A 225 7.45 8.10 -7.16
N VAL A 226 6.19 7.69 -7.28
CA VAL A 226 5.83 6.27 -7.45
C VAL A 226 6.34 5.75 -8.78
N GLN A 227 6.05 6.47 -9.86
CA GLN A 227 6.50 6.10 -11.21
C GLN A 227 8.03 6.06 -11.32
N LEU A 228 8.71 7.00 -10.67
CA LEU A 228 10.17 7.06 -10.65
C LEU A 228 10.77 5.93 -9.81
N SER A 229 10.14 5.52 -8.70
CA SER A 229 10.61 4.41 -7.87
C SER A 229 10.63 3.09 -8.65
N PHE A 230 9.59 2.81 -9.43
CA PHE A 230 9.55 1.62 -10.29
C PHE A 230 10.56 1.68 -11.43
N TRP A 231 10.69 2.84 -12.08
CA TRP A 231 11.71 3.00 -13.11
C TRP A 231 13.12 2.76 -12.59
N MET A 232 13.48 3.33 -11.45
CA MET A 232 14.82 3.16 -10.86
C MET A 232 15.16 1.71 -10.51
N GLN A 233 14.16 0.85 -10.34
CA GLN A 233 14.33 -0.58 -10.09
C GLN A 233 14.30 -1.42 -11.36
N SER A 234 13.89 -0.85 -12.49
CA SER A 234 13.83 -1.55 -13.76
C SER A 234 15.21 -1.63 -14.43
N GLU A 235 15.37 -2.60 -15.31
CA GLU A 235 16.58 -2.70 -16.16
C GLU A 235 16.83 -1.43 -16.99
N ALA A 236 15.78 -0.71 -17.37
CA ALA A 236 15.90 0.52 -18.15
C ALA A 236 16.65 1.65 -17.42
N ALA A 237 16.69 1.64 -16.10
CA ALA A 237 17.45 2.62 -15.33
C ALA A 237 18.96 2.28 -15.27
N HIS A 238 19.36 1.05 -15.54
CA HIS A 238 20.75 0.59 -15.42
C HIS A 238 21.40 0.98 -14.07
N GLU A 239 20.62 0.93 -12.99
CA GLU A 239 21.05 1.34 -11.64
C GLU A 239 21.63 2.76 -11.55
N CYS A 240 21.34 3.65 -12.51
CA CYS A 240 21.99 4.96 -12.64
C CYS A 240 21.77 5.87 -11.43
N CYS A 241 20.61 5.76 -10.79
CA CYS A 241 19.97 6.93 -10.24
C CYS A 241 19.40 6.67 -8.84
N VAL A 242 19.19 7.76 -8.08
CA VAL A 242 18.63 7.74 -6.73
C VAL A 242 17.72 8.95 -6.51
N PHE A 243 16.78 8.84 -5.57
CA PHE A 243 16.06 10.00 -5.07
C PHE A 243 17.00 10.97 -4.34
N VAL A 244 16.77 12.27 -4.56
CA VAL A 244 17.47 13.36 -3.85
C VAL A 244 16.44 14.31 -3.25
N GLY A 245 16.74 14.82 -2.06
CA GLY A 245 15.81 15.65 -1.29
C GLY A 245 14.57 14.91 -0.81
N GLY A 246 13.66 15.68 -0.23
CA GLY A 246 12.40 15.15 0.33
C GLY A 246 11.27 15.01 -0.68
N PRO A 247 10.11 14.46 -0.25
CA PRO A 247 8.89 14.43 -1.05
C PRO A 247 8.25 15.82 -1.10
N TYR A 248 7.73 16.18 -2.27
CA TYR A 248 6.96 17.39 -2.49
C TYR A 248 5.47 17.04 -2.58
N LEU A 249 4.67 17.51 -1.62
CA LEU A 249 3.26 17.16 -1.46
C LEU A 249 2.33 18.37 -1.68
N GLU A 250 2.73 19.31 -2.56
CA GLU A 250 1.96 20.52 -2.81
C GLU A 250 0.61 20.20 -3.50
N SER A 251 -0.46 20.30 -2.72
CA SER A 251 -1.80 19.88 -3.15
C SER A 251 -2.36 20.71 -4.31
N ARG A 252 -1.88 21.93 -4.51
CA ARG A 252 -2.24 22.77 -5.65
C ARG A 252 -1.85 22.12 -6.99
N PHE A 253 -0.77 21.35 -7.02
CA PHE A 253 -0.27 20.68 -8.23
C PHE A 253 -0.57 19.19 -8.23
N PHE A 254 -0.34 18.48 -7.13
CA PHE A 254 -0.39 17.02 -7.06
C PHE A 254 -1.71 16.49 -6.46
N GLY A 255 -2.67 17.39 -6.23
CA GLY A 255 -3.96 17.03 -5.64
C GLY A 255 -3.89 16.75 -4.14
N GLN A 256 -5.05 16.39 -3.58
CA GLN A 256 -5.16 16.14 -2.15
C GLN A 256 -4.69 14.73 -1.74
N GLY A 257 -4.49 13.83 -2.68
CA GLY A 257 -4.13 12.44 -2.48
C GLY A 257 -5.22 11.47 -2.92
N LEU A 258 -5.00 10.18 -2.64
CA LEU A 258 -5.91 9.09 -2.94
C LEU A 258 -6.88 8.91 -1.78
N ALA A 259 -8.16 8.86 -2.09
CA ALA A 259 -9.25 8.57 -1.15
C ALA A 259 -10.28 7.64 -1.82
N ILE A 260 -11.10 6.99 -1.01
CA ILE A 260 -12.19 6.15 -1.49
C ILE A 260 -13.40 7.03 -1.75
N ALA A 261 -13.89 7.02 -2.99
CA ALA A 261 -15.11 7.75 -3.37
C ALA A 261 -16.36 6.91 -3.08
N MET A 262 -17.44 7.57 -2.74
CA MET A 262 -18.74 6.97 -2.44
C MET A 262 -19.89 7.88 -2.87
N PRO A 263 -21.12 7.38 -3.00
CA PRO A 263 -22.28 8.20 -3.30
C PRO A 263 -22.43 9.37 -2.33
N LYS A 264 -22.88 10.50 -2.83
CA LYS A 264 -23.14 11.70 -2.04
C LYS A 264 -24.16 11.43 -0.93
N GLY A 265 -23.94 12.01 0.26
CA GLY A 265 -24.85 11.83 1.40
C GLY A 265 -24.69 10.48 2.12
N SER A 266 -23.49 9.90 2.11
CA SER A 266 -23.19 8.62 2.75
C SER A 266 -22.36 8.75 4.05
N PRO A 267 -22.80 9.52 5.06
CA PRO A 267 -21.99 9.80 6.25
C PRO A 267 -21.65 8.54 7.05
N ALA A 268 -22.60 7.61 7.20
CA ALA A 268 -22.38 6.37 7.94
C ALA A 268 -21.32 5.46 7.25
N ARG A 269 -21.38 5.32 5.92
CA ARG A 269 -20.36 4.60 5.16
C ARG A 269 -18.99 5.28 5.29
N ARG A 270 -18.94 6.61 5.15
CA ARG A 270 -17.70 7.37 5.30
C ARG A 270 -17.07 7.17 6.69
N GLN A 271 -17.88 7.23 7.76
CA GLN A 271 -17.39 6.96 9.12
C GLN A 271 -16.86 5.54 9.25
N ALA A 272 -17.56 4.54 8.72
CA ALA A 272 -17.13 3.14 8.76
C ALA A 272 -15.80 2.93 8.03
N ILE A 273 -15.67 3.45 6.81
CA ILE A 273 -14.44 3.36 6.02
C ILE A 273 -13.28 4.08 6.74
N ASN A 274 -13.51 5.29 7.25
CA ASN A 274 -12.46 6.03 7.97
C ASN A 274 -12.03 5.32 9.25
N ALA A 275 -12.96 4.71 9.99
CA ALA A 275 -12.64 3.92 11.16
C ALA A 275 -11.80 2.68 10.80
N ALA A 276 -12.17 1.95 9.74
CA ALA A 276 -11.42 0.81 9.25
C ALA A 276 -10.00 1.20 8.78
N LEU A 277 -9.85 2.26 7.99
CA LEU A 277 -8.55 2.77 7.54
C LEU A 277 -7.61 3.07 8.72
N ARG A 278 -8.12 3.69 9.77
CA ARG A 278 -7.33 3.98 10.97
C ARG A 278 -6.95 2.73 11.75
N GLN A 279 -7.83 1.75 11.85
CA GLN A 279 -7.54 0.47 12.50
C GLN A 279 -6.46 -0.30 11.72
N ILE A 280 -6.55 -0.35 10.39
CA ILE A 280 -5.56 -0.96 9.51
C ILE A 280 -4.20 -0.27 9.68
N HIS A 281 -4.18 1.06 9.80
CA HIS A 281 -2.93 1.79 10.08
C HIS A 281 -2.40 1.49 11.50
N ALA A 282 -3.25 1.56 12.51
CA ALA A 282 -2.85 1.36 13.91
C ALA A 282 -2.37 -0.07 14.20
N SER A 283 -2.86 -1.08 13.47
CA SER A 283 -2.42 -2.47 13.61
C SER A 283 -1.10 -2.78 12.91
N GLY A 284 -0.57 -1.87 12.08
CA GLY A 284 0.60 -2.10 11.24
C GLY A 284 0.30 -2.76 9.88
N GLU A 285 -0.93 -3.19 9.64
CA GLU A 285 -1.35 -3.85 8.40
C GLU A 285 -1.18 -2.93 7.17
N TYR A 286 -1.41 -1.61 7.34
CA TYR A 286 -1.13 -0.64 6.29
C TYR A 286 0.35 -0.64 5.89
N ALA A 287 1.26 -0.73 6.87
CA ALA A 287 2.69 -0.78 6.62
C ALA A 287 3.08 -2.04 5.84
N GLU A 288 2.51 -3.19 6.18
CA GLU A 288 2.73 -4.45 5.46
C GLU A 288 2.24 -4.36 4.01
N LEU A 289 1.03 -3.82 3.78
CA LEU A 289 0.50 -3.58 2.45
C LEU A 289 1.39 -2.61 1.67
N TYR A 290 1.78 -1.49 2.29
CA TYR A 290 2.64 -0.50 1.66
C TYR A 290 3.97 -1.12 1.20
N LEU A 291 4.69 -1.82 2.09
CA LEU A 291 5.98 -2.43 1.79
C LEU A 291 5.90 -3.56 0.73
N ARG A 292 4.74 -4.19 0.57
CA ARG A 292 4.51 -5.20 -0.48
C ARG A 292 4.53 -4.58 -1.88
N TYR A 293 3.96 -3.39 -2.03
CA TYR A 293 3.81 -2.73 -3.33
C TYR A 293 4.84 -1.62 -3.59
N PHE A 294 5.51 -1.10 -2.57
CA PHE A 294 6.45 0.02 -2.67
C PHE A 294 7.81 -0.35 -2.05
N PRO A 295 8.63 -1.12 -2.77
CA PRO A 295 9.91 -1.63 -2.25
C PRO A 295 11.01 -0.56 -2.12
N ILE A 296 10.79 0.64 -2.67
CA ILE A 296 11.61 1.83 -2.40
C ILE A 296 10.72 2.89 -1.75
N GLY A 297 11.22 3.53 -0.68
CA GLY A 297 10.53 4.67 -0.07
C GLY A 297 10.36 5.81 -1.07
N VAL A 298 9.11 6.21 -1.30
CA VAL A 298 8.78 7.38 -2.14
C VAL A 298 8.64 8.67 -1.31
N PHE A 299 8.72 8.54 0.02
CA PHE A 299 8.64 9.61 1.01
C PHE A 299 9.96 9.87 1.69
#